data_976e6ac749a300a867834d4a800e77d9
#
_entry.id   976e6ac749a300a867834d4a800e77d9
#
_cell.length_a   1.000
_cell.length_b   1.000
_cell.length_c   1.000
_cell.angle_alpha   90.00
_cell.angle_beta   90.00
_cell.angle_gamma   90.00
#
_symmetry.space_group_name_H-M   'P 1'
#
loop_
_entity.id
_entity.type
_entity.pdbx_description
1 polymer ?
#
loop_
_entity_poly.entity_id
_entity_poly.type
_entity_poly.pdbx_seq_one_letter_code
_entity_poly.pdbx_strand_id
1 'polypeptide(L)'
;MKESGVNIAVLVDGDNAQPKLIKEIVEEVSKYGKATIRRIYGDWTTPQMNGWKSVINQHSFNPIQKFSYTTGKNSTDSSLIIDAMDILHGDNINGFCIVSSDSDYTGLAKRIREEGMFVMGIGEKKTPEAFMRSCEVFTYSENLLEEDEQVNETINAKKENRTKQIIQKKTLSTEDARTIHKAYLISVNDGDGDIAYISQIGKNIKKIDPSFDIRTYG
;
A
#
# COMPACT_ATOMS: atom_id res chain seq x y z
N MET A 1 15.35 0.10 26.90
CA MET A 1 14.20 -0.61 26.29
C MET A 1 14.37 -0.47 24.77
N LYS A 2 14.49 -1.58 24.03
CA LYS A 2 14.47 -1.52 22.56
C LYS A 2 13.08 -1.04 22.17
N GLU A 3 12.99 0.08 21.45
CA GLU A 3 11.78 0.38 20.69
C GLU A 3 11.54 -0.82 19.79
N SER A 4 10.56 -1.63 20.10
CA SER A 4 10.14 -2.72 19.26
C SER A 4 9.43 -2.08 18.06
N GLY A 5 10.19 -1.83 17.00
CA GLY A 5 9.64 -1.30 15.76
C GLY A 5 8.52 -2.20 15.26
N VAL A 6 7.50 -1.62 14.64
CA VAL A 6 6.37 -2.34 14.03
C VAL A 6 6.90 -3.27 12.94
N ASN A 7 6.68 -4.58 13.08
CA ASN A 7 7.05 -5.59 12.08
C ASN A 7 5.87 -5.80 11.12
N ILE A 8 6.12 -5.68 9.83
CA ILE A 8 5.08 -5.79 8.79
C ILE A 8 5.40 -6.98 7.87
N ALA A 9 4.40 -7.82 7.60
CA ALA A 9 4.43 -8.82 6.55
C ALA A 9 3.95 -8.19 5.23
N VAL A 10 4.83 -8.17 4.22
CA VAL A 10 4.52 -7.69 2.87
C VAL A 10 4.22 -8.89 1.99
N LEU A 11 2.96 -9.00 1.58
CA LEU A 11 2.42 -10.10 0.79
C LEU A 11 1.96 -9.55 -0.57
N VAL A 12 2.65 -9.97 -1.63
CA VAL A 12 2.46 -9.44 -2.98
C VAL A 12 1.78 -10.49 -3.84
N ASP A 13 0.64 -10.13 -4.39
CA ASP A 13 -0.02 -10.87 -5.45
C ASP A 13 0.71 -10.62 -6.77
N GLY A 14 1.55 -11.57 -7.18
CA GLY A 14 2.43 -11.43 -8.34
C GLY A 14 1.70 -11.41 -9.69
N ASP A 15 0.47 -11.88 -9.73
CA ASP A 15 -0.36 -11.85 -10.94
C ASP A 15 -0.99 -10.47 -11.16
N ASN A 16 -1.21 -9.70 -10.09
CA ASN A 16 -1.84 -8.37 -10.12
C ASN A 16 -0.87 -7.20 -9.92
N ALA A 17 0.26 -7.43 -9.25
CA ALA A 17 1.22 -6.37 -8.96
C ALA A 17 2.28 -6.22 -10.07
N GLN A 18 2.98 -5.09 -10.07
CA GLN A 18 4.01 -4.78 -11.06
C GLN A 18 5.41 -4.90 -10.45
N PRO A 19 6.31 -5.74 -11.03
CA PRO A 19 7.67 -5.95 -10.51
C PRO A 19 8.47 -4.64 -10.35
N LYS A 20 8.29 -3.70 -11.27
CA LYS A 20 9.02 -2.42 -11.26
C LYS A 20 8.75 -1.53 -10.04
N LEU A 21 7.65 -1.79 -9.31
CA LEU A 21 7.24 -0.99 -8.13
C LEU A 21 7.74 -1.56 -6.81
N ILE A 22 8.47 -2.67 -6.81
CA ILE A 22 8.85 -3.35 -5.56
C ILE A 22 9.71 -2.48 -4.64
N LYS A 23 10.58 -1.67 -5.21
CA LYS A 23 11.42 -0.73 -4.45
C LYS A 23 10.53 0.28 -3.72
N GLU A 24 9.66 0.95 -4.45
CA GLU A 24 8.75 1.98 -3.97
C GLU A 24 7.73 1.41 -2.96
N ILE A 25 7.26 0.18 -3.18
CA ILE A 25 6.41 -0.55 -2.23
C ILE A 25 7.14 -0.75 -0.89
N VAL A 26 8.40 -1.20 -0.91
CA VAL A 26 9.19 -1.39 0.32
C VAL A 26 9.45 -0.05 1.02
N GLU A 27 9.74 1.00 0.28
CA GLU A 27 9.94 2.36 0.79
C GLU A 27 8.64 2.90 1.42
N GLU A 28 7.49 2.73 0.77
CA GLU A 28 6.20 3.13 1.31
C GLU A 28 5.87 2.40 2.61
N VAL A 29 6.06 1.07 2.65
CA VAL A 29 5.85 0.26 3.87
C VAL A 29 6.77 0.72 5.00
N SER A 30 8.01 1.13 4.69
CA SER A 30 8.98 1.57 5.69
C SER A 30 8.54 2.81 6.49
N LYS A 31 7.59 3.59 5.97
CA LYS A 31 6.98 4.72 6.67
C LYS A 31 6.13 4.28 7.88
N TYR A 32 5.67 3.02 7.89
CA TYR A 32 4.79 2.45 8.91
C TYR A 32 5.47 1.40 9.79
N GLY A 33 6.50 0.75 9.28
CA GLY A 33 7.22 -0.28 10.03
C GLY A 33 8.28 -1.00 9.20
N LYS A 34 8.90 -2.01 9.79
CA LYS A 34 9.93 -2.81 9.14
C LYS A 34 9.29 -3.98 8.39
N ALA A 35 9.50 -4.08 7.09
CA ALA A 35 9.11 -5.23 6.27
C ALA A 35 9.99 -6.46 6.63
N THR A 36 9.54 -7.28 7.60
CA THR A 36 10.28 -8.44 8.11
C THR A 36 9.97 -9.72 7.35
N ILE A 37 8.74 -9.88 6.89
CA ILE A 37 8.31 -10.94 5.98
C ILE A 37 8.03 -10.30 4.63
N ARG A 38 8.63 -10.85 3.56
CA ARG A 38 8.47 -10.37 2.18
C ARG A 38 8.23 -11.56 1.27
N ARG A 39 7.01 -11.72 0.76
CA ARG A 39 6.60 -12.85 -0.08
C ARG A 39 5.88 -12.38 -1.33
N ILE A 40 6.17 -13.06 -2.45
CA ILE A 40 5.47 -12.85 -3.73
C ILE A 40 4.85 -14.18 -4.15
N TYR A 41 3.55 -14.16 -4.37
CA TYR A 41 2.76 -15.34 -4.74
C TYR A 41 2.49 -15.35 -6.22
N GLY A 42 2.60 -16.49 -6.86
CA GLY A 42 2.28 -16.64 -8.27
C GLY A 42 2.68 -18.00 -8.85
N ASP A 43 2.31 -18.25 -10.09
CA ASP A 43 2.78 -19.42 -10.82
C ASP A 43 4.08 -19.12 -11.57
N TRP A 44 5.20 -19.41 -10.92
CA TRP A 44 6.56 -19.15 -11.42
C TRP A 44 6.94 -19.92 -12.67
N THR A 45 6.07 -20.82 -13.14
CA THR A 45 6.24 -21.55 -14.41
C THR A 45 5.75 -20.76 -15.59
N THR A 46 4.99 -19.67 -15.36
CA THR A 46 4.41 -18.83 -16.41
C THR A 46 5.35 -17.71 -16.85
N PRO A 47 5.29 -17.27 -18.11
CA PRO A 47 6.10 -16.16 -18.61
C PRO A 47 5.83 -14.83 -17.89
N GLN A 48 4.62 -14.62 -17.35
CA GLN A 48 4.22 -13.42 -16.61
C GLN A 48 5.13 -13.17 -15.40
N MET A 49 5.59 -14.25 -14.75
CA MET A 49 6.46 -14.15 -13.57
C MET A 49 7.94 -13.86 -13.92
N ASN A 50 8.33 -13.85 -15.20
CA ASN A 50 9.72 -13.61 -15.57
C ASN A 50 10.25 -12.24 -15.14
N GLY A 51 9.40 -11.20 -15.14
CA GLY A 51 9.78 -9.86 -14.68
C GLY A 51 10.15 -9.78 -13.19
N TRP A 52 9.68 -10.74 -12.39
CA TRP A 52 9.95 -10.78 -10.96
C TRP A 52 11.34 -11.32 -10.59
N LYS A 53 11.97 -12.13 -11.45
CA LYS A 53 13.23 -12.84 -11.13
C LYS A 53 14.36 -11.92 -10.70
N SER A 54 14.51 -10.76 -11.35
CA SER A 54 15.54 -9.79 -11.02
C SER A 54 15.27 -9.08 -9.68
N VAL A 55 14.02 -8.65 -9.47
CA VAL A 55 13.64 -7.85 -8.30
C VAL A 55 13.57 -8.66 -7.00
N ILE A 56 13.24 -9.96 -7.10
CA ILE A 56 13.22 -10.87 -5.94
C ILE A 56 14.55 -10.86 -5.21
N ASN A 57 15.64 -11.06 -5.94
CA ASN A 57 16.98 -11.12 -5.36
C ASN A 57 17.44 -9.75 -4.85
N GLN A 58 17.15 -8.66 -5.59
CA GLN A 58 17.55 -7.30 -5.22
C GLN A 58 16.87 -6.82 -3.94
N HIS A 59 15.60 -7.18 -3.72
CA HIS A 59 14.79 -6.71 -2.61
C HIS A 59 14.50 -7.77 -1.54
N SER A 60 15.17 -8.95 -1.62
CA SER A 60 15.06 -10.03 -0.64
C SER A 60 13.63 -10.50 -0.41
N PHE A 61 12.88 -10.72 -1.49
CA PHE A 61 11.57 -11.36 -1.44
C PHE A 61 11.69 -12.88 -1.60
N ASN A 62 10.80 -13.60 -0.92
CA ASN A 62 10.66 -15.03 -1.07
C ASN A 62 9.56 -15.36 -2.08
N PRO A 63 9.87 -16.04 -3.20
CA PRO A 63 8.86 -16.48 -4.15
C PRO A 63 8.08 -17.68 -3.58
N ILE A 64 6.76 -17.58 -3.57
CA ILE A 64 5.87 -18.68 -3.17
C ILE A 64 5.22 -19.23 -4.42
N GLN A 65 5.54 -20.49 -4.75
CA GLN A 65 4.98 -21.17 -5.91
C GLN A 65 3.55 -21.61 -5.64
N LYS A 66 2.68 -21.33 -6.58
CA LYS A 66 1.35 -21.89 -6.65
C LYS A 66 1.04 -22.35 -8.08
N PHE A 67 0.84 -23.65 -8.24
CA PHE A 67 0.42 -24.21 -9.53
C PHE A 67 -1.06 -23.96 -9.76
N SER A 68 -1.39 -23.41 -10.91
CA SER A 68 -2.78 -23.29 -11.36
C SER A 68 -3.27 -24.63 -11.89
N TYR A 69 -4.02 -25.38 -11.08
CA TYR A 69 -4.58 -26.69 -11.51
C TYR A 69 -5.71 -26.55 -12.54
N THR A 70 -6.33 -25.38 -12.62
CA THR A 70 -7.40 -25.06 -13.56
C THR A 70 -7.28 -23.63 -14.00
N THR A 71 -7.33 -23.39 -15.32
CA THR A 71 -7.29 -22.04 -15.89
C THR A 71 -8.46 -21.19 -15.35
N GLY A 72 -8.16 -19.99 -14.84
CA GLY A 72 -9.18 -19.03 -14.39
C GLY A 72 -9.74 -19.25 -12.99
N LYS A 73 -9.10 -20.05 -12.13
CA LYS A 73 -9.45 -20.13 -10.69
C LYS A 73 -8.40 -19.41 -9.84
N ASN A 74 -8.87 -18.69 -8.81
CA ASN A 74 -8.12 -17.88 -7.82
C ASN A 74 -7.17 -18.74 -6.93
N SER A 75 -6.26 -19.49 -7.55
CA SER A 75 -5.37 -20.39 -6.81
C SER A 75 -4.27 -19.63 -6.08
N THR A 76 -3.80 -18.52 -6.65
CA THR A 76 -2.79 -17.63 -6.09
C THR A 76 -3.35 -16.92 -4.86
N ASP A 77 -4.58 -16.36 -4.96
CA ASP A 77 -5.27 -15.65 -3.89
C ASP A 77 -5.47 -16.54 -2.66
N SER A 78 -5.96 -17.78 -2.88
CA SER A 78 -6.14 -18.74 -1.79
C SER A 78 -4.83 -19.06 -1.06
N SER A 79 -3.70 -19.14 -1.79
CA SER A 79 -2.40 -19.40 -1.21
C SER A 79 -1.91 -18.24 -0.33
N LEU A 80 -2.07 -17.01 -0.84
CA LEU A 80 -1.73 -15.80 -0.08
C LEU A 80 -2.59 -15.70 1.18
N ILE A 81 -3.90 -15.96 1.07
CA ILE A 81 -4.84 -15.91 2.20
C ILE A 81 -4.45 -16.93 3.28
N ILE A 82 -4.19 -18.19 2.91
CA ILE A 82 -3.80 -19.25 3.86
C ILE A 82 -2.51 -18.87 4.57
N ASP A 83 -1.49 -18.45 3.82
CA ASP A 83 -0.20 -18.08 4.37
C ASP A 83 -0.27 -16.84 5.27
N ALA A 84 -1.12 -15.85 4.88
CA ALA A 84 -1.39 -14.71 5.74
C ALA A 84 -2.04 -15.10 7.07
N MET A 85 -2.95 -16.09 7.07
CA MET A 85 -3.57 -16.60 8.29
C MET A 85 -2.57 -17.35 9.16
N ASP A 86 -1.64 -18.09 8.56
CA ASP A 86 -0.56 -18.76 9.31
C ASP A 86 0.37 -17.72 9.95
N ILE A 87 0.73 -16.65 9.21
CA ILE A 87 1.54 -15.56 9.73
C ILE A 87 0.81 -14.80 10.84
N LEU A 88 -0.50 -14.60 10.71
CA LEU A 88 -1.35 -13.89 11.68
C LEU A 88 -1.31 -14.55 13.06
N HIS A 89 -1.23 -15.86 13.10
CA HIS A 89 -1.16 -16.63 14.36
C HIS A 89 0.27 -16.76 14.88
N GLY A 90 1.26 -16.18 14.22
CA GLY A 90 2.66 -16.12 14.67
C GLY A 90 2.93 -14.86 15.51
N ASP A 91 3.77 -14.98 16.55
CA ASP A 91 3.98 -13.93 17.57
C ASP A 91 4.86 -12.73 17.13
N ASN A 92 5.30 -12.65 15.87
CA ASN A 92 6.37 -11.73 15.48
C ASN A 92 5.95 -10.58 14.54
N ILE A 93 4.67 -10.48 14.20
CA ILE A 93 4.14 -9.50 13.23
C ILE A 93 3.13 -8.59 13.92
N ASN A 94 3.17 -7.31 13.60
CA ASN A 94 2.25 -6.29 14.12
C ASN A 94 1.32 -5.74 13.03
N GLY A 95 1.60 -6.06 11.76
CA GLY A 95 0.80 -5.59 10.64
C GLY A 95 1.11 -6.29 9.33
N PHE A 96 0.24 -6.05 8.37
CA PHE A 96 0.30 -6.62 7.03
C PHE A 96 0.22 -5.52 5.98
N CYS A 97 0.97 -5.68 4.90
CA CYS A 97 0.80 -4.94 3.67
C CYS A 97 0.39 -5.94 2.57
N ILE A 98 -0.83 -5.80 2.05
CA ILE A 98 -1.37 -6.62 0.96
C ILE A 98 -1.24 -5.80 -0.32
N VAL A 99 -0.48 -6.33 -1.29
CA VAL A 99 -0.25 -5.67 -2.58
C VAL A 99 -1.04 -6.37 -3.65
N SER A 100 -2.22 -5.87 -3.93
CA SER A 100 -3.15 -6.34 -4.97
C SER A 100 -4.26 -5.31 -5.22
N SER A 101 -4.92 -5.44 -6.37
CA SER A 101 -6.14 -4.68 -6.71
C SER A 101 -7.40 -5.54 -6.66
N ASP A 102 -7.31 -6.78 -6.15
CA ASP A 102 -8.42 -7.70 -6.12
C ASP A 102 -9.28 -7.54 -4.85
N SER A 103 -10.60 -7.56 -5.05
CA SER A 103 -11.59 -7.51 -3.97
C SER A 103 -11.62 -8.76 -3.09
N ASP A 104 -11.08 -9.88 -3.55
CA ASP A 104 -11.08 -11.16 -2.83
C ASP A 104 -10.28 -11.08 -1.53
N TYR A 105 -9.34 -10.14 -1.44
CA TYR A 105 -8.60 -9.86 -0.21
C TYR A 105 -9.34 -9.03 0.83
N THR A 106 -10.57 -8.54 0.52
CA THR A 106 -11.39 -7.77 1.46
C THR A 106 -11.66 -8.53 2.76
N GLY A 107 -11.98 -9.84 2.65
CA GLY A 107 -12.23 -10.70 3.81
C GLY A 107 -10.99 -10.88 4.67
N LEU A 108 -9.82 -11.08 4.04
CA LEU A 108 -8.54 -11.20 4.73
C LEU A 108 -8.19 -9.92 5.49
N ALA A 109 -8.29 -8.76 4.85
CA ALA A 109 -7.98 -7.47 5.48
C ALA A 109 -8.88 -7.21 6.71
N LYS A 110 -10.18 -7.50 6.61
CA LYS A 110 -11.11 -7.40 7.75
C LYS A 110 -10.70 -8.34 8.88
N ARG A 111 -10.38 -9.60 8.57
CA ARG A 111 -9.99 -10.59 9.58
C ARG A 111 -8.71 -10.19 10.33
N ILE A 112 -7.71 -9.68 9.62
CA ILE A 112 -6.47 -9.19 10.23
C ILE A 112 -6.75 -8.01 11.17
N ARG A 113 -7.63 -7.07 10.77
CA ARG A 113 -8.04 -5.94 11.61
C ARG A 113 -8.82 -6.38 12.85
N GLU A 114 -9.66 -7.41 12.76
CA GLU A 114 -10.38 -7.98 13.90
C GLU A 114 -9.43 -8.49 14.99
N GLU A 115 -8.23 -8.96 14.59
CA GLU A 115 -7.15 -9.33 15.52
C GLU A 115 -6.35 -8.14 16.05
N GLY A 116 -6.77 -6.91 15.73
CA GLY A 116 -6.11 -5.68 16.20
C GLY A 116 -4.78 -5.38 15.50
N MET A 117 -4.48 -6.02 14.38
CA MET A 117 -3.25 -5.77 13.63
C MET A 117 -3.44 -4.71 12.56
N PHE A 118 -2.37 -3.94 12.31
CA PHE A 118 -2.34 -2.93 11.26
C PHE A 118 -2.46 -3.56 9.87
N VAL A 119 -3.32 -3.00 9.01
CA VAL A 119 -3.49 -3.43 7.61
C VAL A 119 -3.28 -2.26 6.65
N MET A 120 -2.33 -2.43 5.78
CA MET A 120 -2.06 -1.55 4.66
C MET A 120 -2.39 -2.26 3.35
N GLY A 121 -3.07 -1.59 2.43
CA GLY A 121 -3.28 -2.03 1.06
C GLY A 121 -2.46 -1.20 0.08
N ILE A 122 -1.92 -1.82 -0.96
CA ILE A 122 -1.33 -1.13 -2.12
C ILE A 122 -1.96 -1.73 -3.38
N GLY A 123 -2.57 -0.90 -4.20
CA GLY A 123 -3.23 -1.34 -5.43
C GLY A 123 -3.47 -0.20 -6.41
N GLU A 124 -3.95 -0.54 -7.59
CA GLU A 124 -4.26 0.45 -8.64
C GLU A 124 -5.51 1.28 -8.30
N LYS A 125 -5.69 2.42 -8.98
CA LYS A 125 -6.87 3.30 -8.83
C LYS A 125 -8.20 2.61 -9.14
N LYS A 126 -8.17 1.48 -9.88
CA LYS A 126 -9.35 0.65 -10.16
C LYS A 126 -9.76 -0.28 -9.02
N THR A 127 -8.97 -0.36 -7.93
CA THR A 127 -9.24 -1.25 -6.80
C THR A 127 -10.62 -0.97 -6.21
N PRO A 128 -11.43 -2.01 -5.97
CA PRO A 128 -12.76 -1.83 -5.40
C PRO A 128 -12.73 -1.19 -4.01
N GLU A 129 -13.68 -0.27 -3.77
CA GLU A 129 -13.81 0.48 -2.52
C GLU A 129 -13.90 -0.42 -1.30
N ALA A 130 -14.54 -1.59 -1.43
CA ALA A 130 -14.67 -2.56 -0.34
C ALA A 130 -13.31 -3.00 0.20
N PHE A 131 -12.33 -3.26 -0.67
CA PHE A 131 -10.98 -3.62 -0.25
C PHE A 131 -10.22 -2.41 0.33
N MET A 132 -10.28 -1.25 -0.31
CA MET A 132 -9.63 -0.04 0.17
C MET A 132 -10.10 0.32 1.60
N ARG A 133 -11.41 0.30 1.85
CA ARG A 133 -12.00 0.61 3.17
C ARG A 133 -11.77 -0.48 4.22
N SER A 134 -11.39 -1.68 3.82
CA SER A 134 -11.00 -2.74 4.75
C SER A 134 -9.60 -2.55 5.33
N CYS A 135 -8.77 -1.70 4.72
CA CYS A 135 -7.44 -1.33 5.20
C CYS A 135 -7.49 -0.11 6.13
N GLU A 136 -6.47 0.07 6.97
CA GLU A 136 -6.27 1.32 7.74
C GLU A 136 -5.58 2.39 6.92
N VAL A 137 -4.74 1.94 5.98
CA VAL A 137 -4.08 2.78 4.98
C VAL A 137 -4.18 2.09 3.64
N PHE A 138 -4.53 2.84 2.60
CA PHE A 138 -4.48 2.37 1.23
C PHE A 138 -3.68 3.35 0.37
N THR A 139 -2.71 2.84 -0.38
CA THR A 139 -1.86 3.64 -1.26
C THR A 139 -2.07 3.20 -2.71
N TYR A 140 -2.36 4.16 -3.59
CA TYR A 140 -2.44 3.87 -5.02
C TYR A 140 -1.04 3.63 -5.59
N SER A 141 -0.88 2.54 -6.33
CA SER A 141 0.39 2.18 -6.97
C SER A 141 0.88 3.25 -7.96
N GLU A 142 -0.04 3.98 -8.59
CA GLU A 142 0.28 5.09 -9.48
C GLU A 142 0.96 6.25 -8.75
N ASN A 143 0.60 6.49 -7.49
CA ASN A 143 1.21 7.55 -6.68
C ASN A 143 2.66 7.24 -6.27
N LEU A 144 3.05 5.96 -6.31
CA LEU A 144 4.42 5.55 -6.02
C LEU A 144 5.38 5.89 -7.17
N LEU A 145 4.90 5.87 -8.41
CA LEU A 145 5.71 6.22 -9.59
C LEU A 145 6.02 7.71 -9.69
N GLU A 146 5.09 8.56 -9.23
CA GLU A 146 5.24 10.02 -9.32
C GLU A 146 6.34 10.57 -8.41
N GLU A 147 6.66 9.91 -7.28
CA GLU A 147 7.74 10.33 -6.38
C GLU A 147 9.14 10.20 -7.04
N ASP A 148 9.40 9.12 -7.77
CA ASP A 148 10.69 8.91 -8.44
C ASP A 148 10.91 9.86 -9.63
N GLU A 149 9.88 10.21 -10.36
CA GLU A 149 9.95 11.19 -11.46
C GLU A 149 10.25 12.60 -10.93
N GLN A 150 9.62 13.02 -9.83
CA GLN A 150 9.87 14.34 -9.22
C GLN A 150 11.28 14.45 -8.63
N VAL A 151 11.81 13.40 -8.01
CA VAL A 151 13.19 13.38 -7.48
C VAL A 151 14.19 13.43 -8.64
N ASN A 152 13.96 12.69 -9.71
CA ASN A 152 14.82 12.69 -10.90
C ASN A 152 14.74 14.03 -11.65
N GLU A 153 13.59 14.68 -11.75
CA GLU A 153 13.46 16.03 -12.33
C GLU A 153 14.17 17.08 -11.48
N THR A 154 14.13 16.99 -10.15
CA THR A 154 14.86 17.93 -9.27
C THR A 154 16.37 17.78 -9.39
N ILE A 155 16.87 16.58 -9.63
CA ILE A 155 18.30 16.30 -9.86
C ILE A 155 18.69 16.76 -11.27
N ASN A 156 17.83 16.59 -12.28
CA ASN A 156 18.09 16.94 -13.67
C ASN A 156 17.78 18.40 -14.02
N ALA A 157 16.92 19.11 -13.27
CA ALA A 157 16.63 20.53 -13.45
C ALA A 157 17.82 21.47 -13.18
N LYS A 158 18.97 20.93 -12.71
CA LYS A 158 20.27 21.63 -12.76
C LYS A 158 20.94 21.58 -14.14
N LYS A 159 20.38 20.84 -15.10
CA LYS A 159 20.84 20.78 -16.48
C LYS A 159 19.63 20.83 -17.41
N GLU A 160 19.45 21.99 -18.05
CA GLU A 160 18.56 22.24 -19.19
C GLU A 160 17.06 22.46 -18.96
N ASN A 161 16.69 23.70 -19.29
CA ASN A 161 15.33 24.09 -19.66
C ASN A 161 14.71 23.14 -20.68
N ARG A 162 13.59 22.47 -20.36
CA ARG A 162 12.60 22.07 -21.35
C ARG A 162 11.26 21.58 -20.78
N THR A 163 10.24 22.18 -21.36
CA THR A 163 8.90 21.68 -21.71
C THR A 163 8.09 21.09 -20.56
N LYS A 164 7.28 21.94 -19.98
CA LYS A 164 6.15 21.62 -19.10
C LYS A 164 5.23 20.59 -19.79
N GLN A 165 5.32 19.32 -19.43
CA GLN A 165 4.13 18.48 -19.47
C GLN A 165 3.21 18.97 -18.35
N ILE A 166 2.03 19.43 -18.73
CA ILE A 166 0.97 19.81 -17.81
C ILE A 166 0.47 18.51 -17.19
N ILE A 167 1.01 18.16 -16.03
CA ILE A 167 0.41 17.14 -15.15
C ILE A 167 -0.98 17.71 -14.82
N GLN A 168 -2.03 17.03 -15.26
CA GLN A 168 -3.39 17.38 -14.88
C GLN A 168 -3.54 17.10 -13.38
N LYS A 169 -3.25 18.10 -12.55
CA LYS A 169 -3.52 18.06 -11.12
C LYS A 169 -5.00 17.81 -10.94
N LYS A 170 -5.34 16.74 -10.23
CA LYS A 170 -6.73 16.45 -9.88
C LYS A 170 -7.19 17.56 -8.92
N THR A 171 -8.25 18.25 -9.24
CA THR A 171 -8.87 19.20 -8.32
C THR A 171 -9.54 18.45 -7.17
N LEU A 172 -9.41 18.98 -5.94
CA LEU A 172 -10.11 18.46 -4.78
C LEU A 172 -11.61 18.36 -5.07
N SER A 173 -12.19 17.18 -4.88
CA SER A 173 -13.63 16.98 -4.99
C SER A 173 -14.34 17.58 -3.76
N THR A 174 -15.65 17.79 -3.88
CA THR A 174 -16.48 18.23 -2.72
C THR A 174 -16.41 17.21 -1.57
N GLU A 175 -16.24 15.92 -1.88
CA GLU A 175 -16.14 14.85 -0.88
C GLU A 175 -14.79 14.90 -0.16
N ASP A 176 -13.70 15.11 -0.90
CA ASP A 176 -12.36 15.28 -0.31
C ASP A 176 -12.33 16.48 0.64
N ALA A 177 -12.92 17.60 0.21
CA ALA A 177 -13.03 18.81 1.04
C ALA A 177 -13.83 18.54 2.34
N ARG A 178 -14.91 17.75 2.26
CA ARG A 178 -15.68 17.32 3.43
C ARG A 178 -14.87 16.42 4.35
N THR A 179 -14.09 15.49 3.80
CA THR A 179 -13.22 14.60 4.58
C THR A 179 -12.16 15.40 5.34
N ILE A 180 -11.50 16.34 4.68
CA ILE A 180 -10.53 17.26 5.30
C ILE A 180 -11.21 18.07 6.40
N HIS A 181 -12.37 18.66 6.14
CA HIS A 181 -13.10 19.46 7.12
C HIS A 181 -13.52 18.65 8.36
N LYS A 182 -14.02 17.43 8.17
CA LYS A 182 -14.34 16.52 9.28
C LYS A 182 -13.10 16.17 10.11
N ALA A 183 -11.99 15.86 9.46
CA ALA A 183 -10.74 15.56 10.13
C ALA A 183 -10.21 16.76 10.93
N TYR A 184 -10.36 17.98 10.41
CA TYR A 184 -10.04 19.21 11.11
C TYR A 184 -10.89 19.36 12.38
N LEU A 185 -12.22 19.22 12.29
CA LEU A 185 -13.12 19.36 13.43
C LEU A 185 -12.81 18.33 14.54
N ILE A 186 -12.50 17.08 14.18
CA ILE A 186 -12.05 16.07 15.14
C ILE A 186 -10.75 16.50 15.81
N SER A 187 -9.79 17.03 15.04
CA SER A 187 -8.49 17.44 15.56
C SER A 187 -8.56 18.64 16.50
N VAL A 188 -9.54 19.53 16.32
CA VAL A 188 -9.80 20.65 17.26
C VAL A 188 -10.43 20.12 18.54
N ASN A 189 -11.39 19.20 18.45
CA ASN A 189 -12.08 18.65 19.62
C ASN A 189 -11.19 17.77 20.50
N ASP A 190 -10.17 17.10 19.91
CA ASP A 190 -9.20 16.26 20.63
C ASP A 190 -8.06 17.08 21.26
N GLY A 191 -7.98 18.39 20.99
CA GLY A 191 -6.93 19.29 21.45
C GLY A 191 -7.36 20.16 22.62
N ASP A 192 -6.38 20.65 23.40
CA ASP A 192 -6.60 21.61 24.48
C ASP A 192 -6.68 23.03 23.90
N GLY A 193 -7.81 23.37 23.23
CA GLY A 193 -8.06 24.69 22.66
C GLY A 193 -8.32 24.68 21.14
N ASP A 194 -8.48 25.89 20.56
CA ASP A 194 -8.86 26.11 19.14
C ASP A 194 -7.74 25.79 18.11
N ILE A 195 -6.71 25.03 18.49
CA ILE A 195 -5.54 24.74 17.65
C ILE A 195 -5.57 23.28 17.19
N ALA A 196 -5.63 23.07 15.87
CA ALA A 196 -5.44 21.76 15.26
C ALA A 196 -4.03 21.62 14.68
N TYR A 197 -3.28 20.59 15.09
CA TYR A 197 -1.98 20.28 14.51
C TYR A 197 -2.15 19.57 13.17
N ILE A 198 -1.39 19.98 12.14
CA ILE A 198 -1.42 19.40 10.78
C ILE A 198 -1.19 17.89 10.82
N SER A 199 -0.28 17.42 11.68
CA SER A 199 0.00 15.99 11.87
C SER A 199 -1.21 15.20 12.38
N GLN A 200 -2.02 15.82 13.25
CA GLN A 200 -3.23 15.21 13.78
C GLN A 200 -4.35 15.19 12.73
N ILE A 201 -4.49 16.26 11.97
CA ILE A 201 -5.42 16.32 10.84
C ILE A 201 -5.10 15.20 9.85
N GLY A 202 -3.83 15.01 9.47
CA GLY A 202 -3.40 13.94 8.57
C GLY A 202 -3.76 12.54 9.08
N LYS A 203 -3.55 12.27 10.38
CA LYS A 203 -3.96 11.00 11.01
C LYS A 203 -5.48 10.80 10.97
N ASN A 204 -6.24 11.84 11.26
CA ASN A 204 -7.71 11.76 11.28
C ASN A 204 -8.29 11.63 9.87
N ILE A 205 -7.67 12.22 8.84
CA ILE A 205 -8.03 11.99 7.43
C ILE A 205 -7.93 10.49 7.11
N LYS A 206 -6.81 9.84 7.44
CA LYS A 206 -6.61 8.41 7.17
C LYS A 206 -7.61 7.51 7.91
N LYS A 207 -8.06 7.90 9.11
CA LYS A 207 -9.14 7.18 9.83
C LYS A 207 -10.50 7.29 9.14
N ILE A 208 -10.80 8.43 8.51
CA ILE A 208 -12.07 8.67 7.80
C ILE A 208 -12.03 8.03 6.40
N ASP A 209 -10.94 8.24 5.68
CA ASP A 209 -10.70 7.72 4.35
C ASP A 209 -9.26 7.17 4.23
N PRO A 210 -9.10 5.83 4.33
CA PRO A 210 -7.79 5.18 4.22
C PRO A 210 -7.08 5.44 2.88
N SER A 211 -7.85 5.68 1.81
CA SER A 211 -7.34 5.89 0.46
C SER A 211 -6.96 7.35 0.15
N PHE A 212 -7.29 8.30 1.06
CA PHE A 212 -6.93 9.70 0.85
C PHE A 212 -5.41 9.86 0.82
N ASP A 213 -4.89 10.34 -0.30
CA ASP A 213 -3.46 10.57 -0.51
C ASP A 213 -3.26 11.93 -1.18
N ILE A 214 -2.52 12.83 -0.51
CA ILE A 214 -2.24 14.18 -1.01
C ILE A 214 -1.50 14.16 -2.34
N ARG A 215 -0.70 13.12 -2.60
CA ARG A 215 0.02 12.92 -3.86
C ARG A 215 -0.91 12.81 -5.06
N THR A 216 -2.16 12.38 -4.87
CA THR A 216 -3.19 12.34 -5.92
C THR A 216 -3.52 13.72 -6.49
N TYR A 217 -3.22 14.79 -5.75
CA TYR A 217 -3.56 16.18 -6.13
C TYR A 217 -2.33 16.99 -6.56
N GLY A 218 -1.13 16.43 -6.46
CA GLY A 218 0.15 17.03 -6.87
C GLY A 218 0.85 17.84 -5.81
#